data_e083db04779602cbb43fb8646392adf4
#
_entry.id   e083db04779602cbb43fb8646392adf4
#
_cell.length_a   1.000
_cell.length_b   1.000
_cell.length_c   1.000
_cell.angle_alpha   90.00
_cell.angle_beta   90.00
_cell.angle_gamma   90.00
#
_symmetry.space_group_name_H-M   'P 1'
#
loop_
_entity.id
_entity.type
_entity.pdbx_description
1 polymer ?
#
loop_
_entity_poly.entity_id
_entity_poly.type
_entity_poly.pdbx_seq_one_letter_code
_entity_poly.pdbx_strand_id
1 'polypeptide(L)'
;LADAVGDLIVVIGSARAAAVVNGGAPLIVAGHSMGALIALATAVESPELVSGVVAWEPPMPWESWWRPSGTTQRSSSVTPVPDGVPGGDERRRRGAAAMESFLRQRLGDAHWESLPAGIRRTREAEGLALVDDMEAARAAEAIEFGAVSVPVVLGVGTATEARHVRAVTAMTSLITGANVVSAPGADHGAHITHPGVVAAAVRECVGSIRP
;
A
#
# COMPACT_ATOMS: atom_id res chain seq x y z
N LEU A 1 -5.94 0.58 -8.95
CA LEU A 1 -4.58 1.09 -8.74
C LEU A 1 -4.32 2.31 -9.64
N ALA A 2 -4.61 2.24 -10.95
CA ALA A 2 -4.39 3.36 -11.88
C ALA A 2 -5.10 4.65 -11.42
N ASP A 3 -6.37 4.58 -10.99
CA ASP A 3 -7.09 5.74 -10.48
C ASP A 3 -6.41 6.35 -9.25
N ALA A 4 -5.99 5.52 -8.30
CA ALA A 4 -5.29 5.99 -7.09
C ALA A 4 -3.91 6.59 -7.41
N VAL A 5 -3.21 6.09 -8.40
CA VAL A 5 -1.96 6.69 -8.92
C VAL A 5 -2.26 8.03 -9.57
N GLY A 6 -3.30 8.11 -10.42
CA GLY A 6 -3.75 9.36 -11.04
C GLY A 6 -4.12 10.44 -10.01
N ASP A 7 -4.89 10.09 -8.99
CA ASP A 7 -5.24 10.99 -7.90
C ASP A 7 -4.00 11.48 -7.14
N LEU A 8 -3.05 10.59 -6.86
CA LEU A 8 -1.80 10.96 -6.20
C LEU A 8 -0.97 11.90 -7.09
N ILE A 9 -0.87 11.66 -8.39
CA ILE A 9 -0.17 12.55 -9.34
C ILE A 9 -0.74 13.97 -9.28
N VAL A 10 -2.06 14.13 -9.22
CA VAL A 10 -2.70 15.46 -9.11
C VAL A 10 -2.29 16.14 -7.80
N VAL A 11 -2.31 15.42 -6.69
CA VAL A 11 -1.94 15.95 -5.36
C VAL A 11 -0.46 16.35 -5.33
N ILE A 12 0.45 15.47 -5.77
CA ILE A 12 1.88 15.76 -5.76
C ILE A 12 2.26 16.85 -6.77
N GLY A 13 1.58 16.94 -7.92
CA GLY A 13 1.76 18.02 -8.87
C GLY A 13 1.46 19.39 -8.24
N SER A 14 0.37 19.48 -7.48
CA SER A 14 0.03 20.70 -6.74
C SER A 14 1.04 21.00 -5.62
N ALA A 15 1.48 19.99 -4.87
CA ALA A 15 2.49 20.11 -3.81
C ALA A 15 3.85 20.53 -4.41
N ARG A 16 4.23 19.97 -5.56
CA ARG A 16 5.47 20.32 -6.27
C ARG A 16 5.47 21.77 -6.73
N ALA A 17 4.36 22.24 -7.29
CA ALA A 17 4.22 23.66 -7.68
C ALA A 17 4.39 24.59 -6.47
N ALA A 18 3.80 24.26 -5.33
CA ALA A 18 3.97 25.01 -4.09
C ALA A 18 5.42 24.95 -3.56
N ALA A 19 6.09 23.79 -3.66
CA ALA A 19 7.48 23.62 -3.25
C ALA A 19 8.44 24.47 -4.08
N VAL A 20 8.23 24.58 -5.40
CA VAL A 20 9.04 25.44 -6.29
C VAL A 20 8.98 26.90 -5.85
N VAL A 21 7.80 27.40 -5.49
CA VAL A 21 7.63 28.78 -4.99
C VAL A 21 8.39 28.99 -3.67
N ASN A 22 8.56 27.94 -2.86
CA ASN A 22 9.22 27.98 -1.55
C ASN A 22 10.68 27.49 -1.57
N GLY A 23 11.39 27.59 -2.69
CA GLY A 23 12.82 27.31 -2.80
C GLY A 23 13.16 25.90 -3.28
N GLY A 24 12.20 25.14 -3.81
CA GLY A 24 12.47 23.87 -4.50
C GLY A 24 12.77 22.68 -3.58
N ALA A 25 12.16 22.63 -2.39
CA ALA A 25 12.33 21.50 -1.46
C ALA A 25 11.99 20.14 -2.14
N PRO A 26 12.74 19.07 -1.82
CA PRO A 26 12.46 17.75 -2.36
C PRO A 26 11.10 17.23 -1.88
N LEU A 27 10.36 16.56 -2.78
CA LEU A 27 9.07 15.95 -2.49
C LEU A 27 9.25 14.44 -2.33
N ILE A 28 9.10 13.95 -1.10
CA ILE A 28 9.12 12.53 -0.77
C ILE A 28 7.69 12.01 -0.68
N VAL A 29 7.43 10.91 -1.36
CA VAL A 29 6.17 10.16 -1.20
C VAL A 29 6.42 8.98 -0.27
N ALA A 30 5.74 8.99 0.88
CA ALA A 30 5.80 7.89 1.83
C ALA A 30 4.48 7.13 1.85
N GLY A 31 4.53 5.83 1.62
CA GLY A 31 3.37 4.96 1.60
C GLY A 31 3.55 3.71 2.48
N HIS A 32 2.44 3.20 3.00
CA HIS A 32 2.38 1.96 3.77
C HIS A 32 1.43 0.97 3.08
N SER A 33 1.82 -0.29 3.01
CA SER A 33 1.00 -1.36 2.41
C SER A 33 0.56 -0.99 0.98
N MET A 34 -0.73 -0.93 0.68
CA MET A 34 -1.25 -0.49 -0.61
C MET A 34 -0.74 0.91 -1.00
N GLY A 35 -0.65 1.84 -0.05
CA GLY A 35 -0.08 3.16 -0.29
C GLY A 35 1.40 3.12 -0.69
N ALA A 36 2.17 2.12 -0.22
CA ALA A 36 3.55 1.91 -0.66
C ALA A 36 3.61 1.48 -2.13
N LEU A 37 2.68 0.61 -2.56
CA LEU A 37 2.58 0.18 -3.95
C LEU A 37 2.18 1.34 -4.87
N ILE A 38 1.21 2.16 -4.44
CA ILE A 38 0.79 3.37 -5.17
C ILE A 38 1.95 4.36 -5.30
N ALA A 39 2.71 4.59 -4.22
CA ALA A 39 3.88 5.48 -4.24
C ALA A 39 4.96 5.02 -5.22
N LEU A 40 5.27 3.72 -5.26
CA LEU A 40 6.22 3.15 -6.20
C LEU A 40 5.71 3.25 -7.65
N ALA A 41 4.43 2.93 -7.89
CA ALA A 41 3.80 3.06 -9.20
C ALA A 41 3.83 4.50 -9.71
N THR A 42 3.55 5.47 -8.82
CA THR A 42 3.63 6.90 -9.15
C THR A 42 5.05 7.32 -9.53
N ALA A 43 6.07 6.79 -8.86
CA ALA A 43 7.46 7.09 -9.20
C ALA A 43 7.91 6.48 -10.54
N VAL A 44 7.24 5.41 -11.00
CA VAL A 44 7.43 4.86 -12.36
C VAL A 44 6.73 5.74 -13.40
N GLU A 45 5.48 6.15 -13.13
CA GLU A 45 4.63 6.86 -14.07
C GLU A 45 5.02 8.34 -14.23
N SER A 46 5.44 8.99 -13.14
CA SER A 46 5.75 10.42 -13.09
C SER A 46 7.00 10.71 -12.23
N PRO A 47 8.17 10.21 -12.63
CA PRO A 47 9.40 10.32 -11.84
C PRO A 47 9.84 11.78 -11.63
N GLU A 48 9.47 12.69 -12.53
CA GLU A 48 9.81 14.13 -12.44
C GLU A 48 9.08 14.85 -11.30
N LEU A 49 7.96 14.31 -10.83
CA LEU A 49 7.20 14.88 -9.73
C LEU A 49 7.70 14.44 -8.35
N VAL A 50 8.42 13.32 -8.27
CA VAL A 50 8.82 12.67 -7.02
C VAL A 50 10.33 12.76 -6.86
N SER A 51 10.82 13.22 -5.71
CA SER A 51 12.25 13.29 -5.41
C SER A 51 12.77 12.01 -4.73
N GLY A 52 11.87 11.19 -4.17
CA GLY A 52 12.19 9.91 -3.56
C GLY A 52 10.95 9.24 -2.98
N VAL A 53 11.05 7.94 -2.71
CA VAL A 53 9.95 7.12 -2.19
C VAL A 53 10.36 6.39 -0.91
N VAL A 54 9.49 6.40 0.09
CA VAL A 54 9.55 5.49 1.24
C VAL A 54 8.37 4.53 1.13
N ALA A 55 8.65 3.26 0.88
CA ALA A 55 7.64 2.23 0.70
C ALA A 55 7.70 1.21 1.85
N TRP A 56 6.75 1.32 2.79
CA TRP A 56 6.68 0.43 3.94
C TRP A 56 5.82 -0.78 3.66
N GLU A 57 6.45 -1.96 3.63
CA GLU A 57 5.79 -3.26 3.38
C GLU A 57 4.83 -3.27 2.17
N PRO A 58 5.31 -2.90 0.97
CA PRO A 58 4.50 -2.96 -0.24
C PRO A 58 3.99 -4.40 -0.47
N PRO A 59 2.71 -4.60 -0.78
CA PRO A 59 2.18 -5.93 -1.06
C PRO A 59 2.58 -6.40 -2.46
N MET A 60 2.68 -7.73 -2.64
CA MET A 60 2.88 -8.38 -3.95
C MET A 60 1.80 -9.46 -4.19
N PRO A 61 0.52 -9.07 -4.30
CA PRO A 61 -0.59 -10.04 -4.34
C PRO A 61 -0.69 -10.84 -5.63
N TRP A 62 0.08 -10.51 -6.66
CA TRP A 62 0.25 -11.29 -7.91
C TRP A 62 1.17 -12.49 -7.72
N GLU A 63 2.05 -12.45 -6.72
CA GLU A 63 2.97 -13.51 -6.44
C GLU A 63 2.27 -14.74 -5.82
N SER A 64 2.59 -15.93 -6.32
CA SER A 64 1.96 -17.18 -5.87
C SER A 64 2.14 -17.46 -4.38
N TRP A 65 3.26 -17.02 -3.82
CA TRP A 65 3.62 -17.17 -2.40
C TRP A 65 2.99 -16.12 -1.48
N TRP A 66 2.33 -15.09 -2.02
CA TRP A 66 1.69 -14.04 -1.20
C TRP A 66 0.49 -14.58 -0.41
N ARG A 67 -0.18 -15.58 -0.92
CA ARG A 67 -1.37 -16.17 -0.31
C ARG A 67 -0.96 -17.10 0.83
N PRO A 68 -1.71 -17.14 1.97
CA PRO A 68 -1.49 -18.14 2.99
C PRO A 68 -1.65 -19.55 2.38
N SER A 69 -0.70 -20.45 2.70
CA SER A 69 -0.78 -21.87 2.33
C SER A 69 -2.07 -22.47 2.93
N GLY A 70 -2.96 -22.99 2.11
CA GLY A 70 -4.21 -23.63 2.54
C GLY A 70 -5.50 -22.86 2.25
N THR A 71 -5.45 -21.65 1.73
CA THR A 71 -6.65 -21.01 1.15
C THR A 71 -6.91 -21.63 -0.22
N THR A 72 -7.74 -22.68 -0.26
CA THR A 72 -8.35 -23.17 -1.50
C THR A 72 -8.98 -21.98 -2.22
N GLN A 73 -8.52 -21.80 -3.43
CA GLN A 73 -9.05 -20.83 -4.36
C GLN A 73 -10.55 -21.11 -4.58
N ARG A 74 -11.43 -20.51 -3.76
CA ARG A 74 -12.72 -20.17 -4.33
C ARG A 74 -12.38 -19.07 -5.32
N SER A 75 -12.29 -19.46 -6.57
CA SER A 75 -12.31 -18.54 -7.69
C SER A 75 -13.53 -17.65 -7.51
N SER A 76 -13.39 -16.54 -6.84
CA SER A 76 -14.28 -15.42 -7.03
C SER A 76 -13.85 -14.78 -8.36
N SER A 77 -14.21 -15.47 -9.47
CA SER A 77 -14.46 -14.75 -10.69
C SER A 77 -15.60 -13.80 -10.40
N VAL A 78 -15.29 -12.66 -9.81
CA VAL A 78 -16.21 -11.54 -9.77
C VAL A 78 -16.26 -11.06 -11.21
N THR A 79 -17.17 -11.64 -12.00
CA THR A 79 -17.62 -11.00 -13.23
C THR A 79 -18.03 -9.58 -12.85
N PRO A 80 -17.55 -8.54 -13.53
CA PRO A 80 -18.03 -7.19 -13.32
C PRO A 80 -19.57 -7.22 -13.46
N VAL A 81 -20.28 -6.97 -12.38
CA VAL A 81 -21.74 -6.86 -12.42
C VAL A 81 -22.02 -5.41 -12.78
N PRO A 82 -22.66 -5.12 -13.94
CA PRO A 82 -23.02 -3.76 -14.33
C PRO A 82 -23.87 -3.09 -13.25
N ASP A 83 -23.65 -1.81 -13.00
CA ASP A 83 -24.47 -1.02 -12.10
C ASP A 83 -25.97 -1.13 -12.52
N GLY A 84 -26.83 -1.48 -11.55
CA GLY A 84 -28.26 -1.62 -11.75
C GLY A 84 -28.81 -3.05 -11.90
N VAL A 85 -27.96 -4.09 -11.79
CA VAL A 85 -28.41 -5.50 -11.81
C VAL A 85 -28.78 -5.97 -10.39
N PRO A 86 -29.79 -6.90 -10.23
CA PRO A 86 -30.10 -7.55 -8.95
C PRO A 86 -28.85 -8.27 -8.40
N GLY A 87 -28.10 -7.66 -7.53
CA GLY A 87 -26.81 -8.14 -7.02
C GLY A 87 -26.03 -7.06 -6.28
N GLY A 88 -26.44 -5.81 -6.33
CA GLY A 88 -25.78 -4.71 -5.62
C GLY A 88 -25.74 -4.92 -4.11
N ASP A 89 -26.79 -5.52 -3.54
CA ASP A 89 -26.82 -5.88 -2.12
C ASP A 89 -25.90 -7.05 -1.80
N GLU A 90 -25.75 -8.02 -2.69
CA GLU A 90 -24.82 -9.12 -2.52
C GLU A 90 -23.37 -8.63 -2.62
N ARG A 91 -23.06 -7.76 -3.56
CA ARG A 91 -21.72 -7.15 -3.67
C ARG A 91 -21.38 -6.35 -2.41
N ARG A 92 -22.33 -5.54 -1.90
CA ARG A 92 -22.16 -4.82 -0.63
C ARG A 92 -21.93 -5.76 0.55
N ARG A 93 -22.70 -6.84 0.67
CA ARG A 93 -22.52 -7.85 1.73
C ARG A 93 -21.16 -8.52 1.65
N ARG A 94 -20.67 -8.85 0.47
CA ARG A 94 -19.33 -9.42 0.26
C ARG A 94 -18.24 -8.43 0.65
N GLY A 95 -18.39 -7.16 0.28
CA GLY A 95 -17.48 -6.09 0.71
C GLY A 95 -17.42 -5.97 2.23
N ALA A 96 -18.59 -5.88 2.88
CA ALA A 96 -18.68 -5.80 4.33
C ALA A 96 -18.02 -7.00 5.03
N ALA A 97 -18.27 -8.22 4.56
CA ALA A 97 -17.65 -9.44 5.10
C ALA A 97 -16.13 -9.46 4.87
N ALA A 98 -15.65 -8.95 3.73
CA ALA A 98 -14.23 -8.83 3.44
C ALA A 98 -13.54 -7.85 4.39
N MET A 99 -14.16 -6.68 4.64
CA MET A 99 -13.64 -5.69 5.58
C MET A 99 -13.62 -6.21 7.00
N GLU A 100 -14.70 -6.84 7.46
CA GLU A 100 -14.73 -7.47 8.79
C GLU A 100 -13.61 -8.50 8.94
N SER A 101 -13.47 -9.41 7.98
CA SER A 101 -12.42 -10.43 7.99
C SER A 101 -11.02 -9.80 8.00
N PHE A 102 -10.80 -8.76 7.19
CA PHE A 102 -9.54 -8.03 7.16
C PHE A 102 -9.21 -7.37 8.49
N LEU A 103 -10.19 -6.69 9.11
CA LEU A 103 -9.97 -5.99 10.37
C LEU A 103 -9.81 -6.95 11.55
N ARG A 104 -10.56 -8.07 11.59
CA ARG A 104 -10.35 -9.14 12.59
C ARG A 104 -8.95 -9.72 12.51
N GLN A 105 -8.45 -9.93 11.31
CA GLN A 105 -7.08 -10.43 11.12
C GLN A 105 -6.03 -9.41 11.59
N ARG A 106 -6.28 -8.11 11.45
CA ARG A 106 -5.32 -7.04 11.79
C ARG A 106 -5.38 -6.59 13.23
N LEU A 107 -6.57 -6.51 13.79
CA LEU A 107 -6.81 -5.96 15.12
C LEU A 107 -7.10 -7.05 16.16
N GLY A 108 -7.44 -8.27 15.72
CA GLY A 108 -7.93 -9.35 16.55
C GLY A 108 -9.44 -9.28 16.80
N ASP A 109 -10.05 -10.45 17.04
CA ASP A 109 -11.51 -10.57 17.24
C ASP A 109 -12.00 -9.74 18.42
N ALA A 110 -11.29 -9.76 19.55
CA ALA A 110 -11.68 -9.03 20.74
C ALA A 110 -11.73 -7.51 20.50
N HIS A 111 -10.79 -6.97 19.75
CA HIS A 111 -10.79 -5.55 19.40
C HIS A 111 -11.96 -5.21 18.47
N TRP A 112 -12.18 -6.01 17.42
CA TRP A 112 -13.31 -5.81 16.51
C TRP A 112 -14.64 -5.81 17.25
N GLU A 113 -14.88 -6.79 18.15
CA GLU A 113 -16.10 -6.88 18.93
C GLU A 113 -16.28 -5.70 19.90
N SER A 114 -15.19 -5.12 20.40
CA SER A 114 -15.22 -3.95 21.27
C SER A 114 -15.59 -2.65 20.57
N LEU A 115 -15.50 -2.58 19.23
CA LEU A 115 -15.84 -1.37 18.50
C LEU A 115 -17.34 -1.06 18.59
N PRO A 116 -17.73 0.22 18.78
CA PRO A 116 -19.13 0.65 18.69
C PRO A 116 -19.77 0.22 17.37
N ALA A 117 -21.03 -0.23 17.42
CA ALA A 117 -21.74 -0.73 16.24
C ALA A 117 -21.77 0.30 15.06
N GLY A 118 -21.81 1.60 15.36
CA GLY A 118 -21.71 2.65 14.34
C GLY A 118 -20.37 2.63 13.61
N ILE A 119 -19.27 2.45 14.34
CA ILE A 119 -17.92 2.35 13.73
C ILE A 119 -17.80 1.10 12.88
N ARG A 120 -18.28 -0.06 13.36
CA ARG A 120 -18.27 -1.29 12.57
C ARG A 120 -19.02 -1.11 11.24
N ARG A 121 -20.24 -0.57 11.28
CA ARG A 121 -21.02 -0.29 10.05
C ARG A 121 -20.29 0.66 9.09
N THR A 122 -19.62 1.68 9.60
CA THR A 122 -18.83 2.59 8.77
C THR A 122 -17.70 1.82 8.06
N ARG A 123 -16.96 0.97 8.80
CA ARG A 123 -15.90 0.14 8.21
C ARG A 123 -16.43 -0.88 7.21
N GLU A 124 -17.53 -1.55 7.53
CA GLU A 124 -18.20 -2.49 6.62
C GLU A 124 -18.62 -1.81 5.30
N ALA A 125 -19.08 -0.57 5.35
CA ALA A 125 -19.45 0.20 4.15
C ALA A 125 -18.24 0.50 3.23
N GLU A 126 -17.02 0.57 3.77
CA GLU A 126 -15.77 0.75 3.03
C GLU A 126 -15.29 -0.55 2.35
N GLY A 127 -15.94 -1.66 2.64
CA GLY A 127 -15.48 -2.99 2.22
C GLY A 127 -15.45 -3.21 0.70
N LEU A 128 -16.28 -2.50 -0.06
CA LEU A 128 -16.21 -2.55 -1.52
C LEU A 128 -14.91 -1.93 -2.03
N ALA A 129 -14.53 -0.77 -1.51
CA ALA A 129 -13.27 -0.13 -1.87
C ALA A 129 -12.08 -1.04 -1.54
N LEU A 130 -12.09 -1.70 -0.37
CA LEU A 130 -11.05 -2.68 -0.01
C LEU A 130 -10.95 -3.82 -1.04
N VAL A 131 -12.08 -4.37 -1.49
CA VAL A 131 -12.08 -5.46 -2.49
C VAL A 131 -11.55 -4.96 -3.83
N ASP A 132 -12.00 -3.80 -4.28
CA ASP A 132 -11.59 -3.19 -5.54
C ASP A 132 -10.07 -2.85 -5.50
N ASP A 133 -9.57 -2.32 -4.39
CA ASP A 133 -8.14 -2.06 -4.18
C ASP A 133 -7.30 -3.34 -4.20
N MET A 134 -7.76 -4.40 -3.55
CA MET A 134 -7.06 -5.69 -3.54
C MET A 134 -7.05 -6.37 -4.92
N GLU A 135 -8.09 -6.18 -5.72
CA GLU A 135 -8.15 -6.64 -7.11
C GLU A 135 -7.21 -5.81 -7.99
N ALA A 136 -7.26 -4.49 -7.84
CA ALA A 136 -6.38 -3.56 -8.55
C ALA A 136 -4.90 -3.80 -8.24
N ALA A 137 -4.57 -4.16 -6.99
CA ALA A 137 -3.19 -4.48 -6.61
C ALA A 137 -2.63 -5.69 -7.37
N ARG A 138 -3.46 -6.64 -7.81
CA ARG A 138 -2.99 -7.78 -8.63
C ARG A 138 -2.54 -7.33 -10.01
N ALA A 139 -3.12 -6.28 -10.55
CA ALA A 139 -2.71 -5.70 -11.84
C ALA A 139 -1.35 -4.99 -11.76
N ALA A 140 -0.81 -4.76 -10.56
CA ALA A 140 0.50 -4.17 -10.35
C ALA A 140 1.68 -5.05 -10.81
N GLU A 141 1.44 -6.33 -11.12
CA GLU A 141 2.43 -7.18 -11.80
C GLU A 141 2.96 -6.55 -13.09
N ALA A 142 2.14 -5.77 -13.77
CA ALA A 142 2.51 -5.09 -15.01
C ALA A 142 3.36 -3.83 -14.80
N ILE A 143 3.62 -3.42 -13.54
CA ILE A 143 4.44 -2.25 -13.25
C ILE A 143 5.92 -2.62 -13.36
N GLU A 144 6.63 -1.88 -14.21
CA GLU A 144 8.08 -2.02 -14.39
C GLU A 144 8.85 -1.35 -13.24
N PHE A 145 8.86 -1.98 -12.06
CA PHE A 145 9.53 -1.42 -10.87
C PHE A 145 11.02 -1.14 -11.09
N GLY A 146 11.66 -1.83 -12.04
CA GLY A 146 13.03 -1.54 -12.46
C GLY A 146 13.21 -0.18 -13.12
N ALA A 147 12.13 0.47 -13.56
CA ALA A 147 12.16 1.81 -14.13
C ALA A 147 12.15 2.94 -13.06
N VAL A 148 12.01 2.61 -11.77
CA VAL A 148 12.11 3.61 -10.71
C VAL A 148 13.51 4.22 -10.71
N SER A 149 13.59 5.52 -10.97
CA SER A 149 14.84 6.27 -11.13
C SER A 149 15.17 7.19 -9.95
N VAL A 150 14.28 7.27 -8.97
CA VAL A 150 14.47 8.09 -7.76
C VAL A 150 14.93 7.21 -6.59
N PRO A 151 15.59 7.79 -5.56
CA PRO A 151 15.93 7.06 -4.34
C PRO A 151 14.73 6.39 -3.70
N VAL A 152 14.88 5.11 -3.33
CA VAL A 152 13.84 4.31 -2.66
C VAL A 152 14.36 3.78 -1.33
N VAL A 153 13.58 3.95 -0.28
CA VAL A 153 13.77 3.27 1.00
C VAL A 153 12.59 2.33 1.23
N LEU A 154 12.88 1.05 1.28
CA LEU A 154 11.92 0.00 1.60
C LEU A 154 11.94 -0.25 3.10
N GLY A 155 10.78 -0.23 3.75
CA GLY A 155 10.67 -0.49 5.19
C GLY A 155 10.04 -1.83 5.49
N VAL A 156 10.50 -2.51 6.58
CA VAL A 156 9.92 -3.77 7.03
C VAL A 156 10.03 -3.91 8.56
N GLY A 157 8.98 -4.42 9.19
CA GLY A 157 9.01 -4.81 10.60
C GLY A 157 9.60 -6.20 10.81
N THR A 158 10.31 -6.43 11.91
CA THR A 158 10.86 -7.78 12.20
C THR A 158 9.84 -8.75 12.80
N ALA A 159 8.71 -8.25 13.30
CA ALA A 159 7.59 -9.05 13.82
C ALA A 159 6.42 -9.15 12.82
N THR A 160 6.62 -8.69 11.58
CA THR A 160 5.60 -8.77 10.54
C THR A 160 5.43 -10.19 9.99
N GLU A 161 4.38 -10.43 9.21
CA GLU A 161 4.16 -11.72 8.55
C GLU A 161 5.27 -11.98 7.49
N ALA A 162 5.71 -13.24 7.37
CA ALA A 162 6.79 -13.64 6.47
C ALA A 162 6.60 -13.19 5.01
N ARG A 163 5.33 -13.07 4.54
CA ARG A 163 5.03 -12.57 3.19
C ARG A 163 5.47 -11.12 2.97
N HIS A 164 5.39 -10.26 4.00
CA HIS A 164 5.85 -8.86 3.88
C HIS A 164 7.37 -8.78 3.84
N VAL A 165 8.06 -9.59 4.64
CA VAL A 165 9.53 -9.71 4.57
C VAL A 165 9.95 -10.16 3.18
N ARG A 166 9.28 -11.20 2.65
CA ARG A 166 9.56 -11.71 1.31
C ARG A 166 9.28 -10.68 0.21
N ALA A 167 8.20 -9.90 0.35
CA ALA A 167 7.87 -8.84 -0.60
C ALA A 167 8.94 -7.74 -0.63
N VAL A 168 9.38 -7.27 0.53
CA VAL A 168 10.45 -6.27 0.61
C VAL A 168 11.75 -6.83 -0.01
N THR A 169 12.10 -8.08 0.28
CA THR A 169 13.26 -8.74 -0.35
C THR A 169 13.13 -8.80 -1.87
N ALA A 170 11.97 -9.18 -2.39
CA ALA A 170 11.72 -9.22 -3.82
C ALA A 170 11.79 -7.82 -4.45
N MET A 171 11.17 -6.83 -3.84
CA MET A 171 11.22 -5.43 -4.31
C MET A 171 12.65 -4.88 -4.33
N THR A 172 13.48 -5.24 -3.36
CA THR A 172 14.92 -4.86 -3.36
C THR A 172 15.66 -5.42 -4.58
N SER A 173 15.25 -6.58 -5.06
CA SER A 173 15.84 -7.17 -6.28
C SER A 173 15.31 -6.52 -7.57
N LEU A 174 14.10 -5.97 -7.54
CA LEU A 174 13.48 -5.31 -8.69
C LEU A 174 13.94 -3.85 -8.84
N ILE A 175 14.12 -3.14 -7.72
CA ILE A 175 14.43 -1.71 -7.71
C ILE A 175 15.92 -1.51 -7.43
N THR A 176 16.68 -1.17 -8.47
CA THR A 176 18.13 -0.99 -8.35
C THR A 176 18.48 0.14 -7.39
N GLY A 177 19.31 -0.15 -6.39
CA GLY A 177 19.76 0.85 -5.42
C GLY A 177 18.75 1.17 -4.31
N ALA A 178 17.68 0.39 -4.18
CA ALA A 178 16.78 0.53 -3.04
C ALA A 178 17.50 0.18 -1.72
N ASN A 179 17.38 1.05 -0.73
CA ASN A 179 17.84 0.80 0.64
C ASN A 179 16.72 0.11 1.44
N VAL A 180 17.11 -0.69 2.45
CA VAL A 180 16.16 -1.37 3.33
C VAL A 180 16.34 -0.91 4.77
N VAL A 181 15.24 -0.45 5.39
CA VAL A 181 15.17 -0.12 6.82
C VAL A 181 14.33 -1.16 7.54
N SER A 182 14.91 -1.75 8.59
CA SER A 182 14.21 -2.73 9.43
C SER A 182 13.81 -2.10 10.77
N ALA A 183 12.55 -2.35 11.20
CA ALA A 183 12.05 -1.92 12.50
C ALA A 183 11.99 -3.10 13.48
N PRO A 184 12.92 -3.19 14.44
CA PRO A 184 12.92 -4.26 15.43
C PRO A 184 11.63 -4.28 16.26
N GLY A 185 10.97 -5.46 16.33
CA GLY A 185 9.74 -5.66 17.10
C GLY A 185 8.47 -5.09 16.48
N ALA A 186 8.57 -4.35 15.38
CA ALA A 186 7.39 -3.83 14.69
C ALA A 186 6.73 -4.92 13.82
N ASP A 187 5.43 -4.89 13.80
CA ASP A 187 4.59 -5.63 12.85
C ASP A 187 4.20 -4.75 11.63
N HIS A 188 3.19 -5.18 10.88
CA HIS A 188 2.67 -4.40 9.74
C HIS A 188 2.20 -2.98 10.11
N GLY A 189 1.87 -2.74 11.38
CA GLY A 189 1.43 -1.45 11.92
C GLY A 189 2.56 -0.50 12.33
N ALA A 190 3.79 -0.68 11.88
CA ALA A 190 4.97 0.09 12.29
C ALA A 190 4.79 1.62 12.23
N HIS A 191 4.02 2.14 11.26
CA HIS A 191 3.73 3.57 11.14
C HIS A 191 2.97 4.15 12.34
N ILE A 192 2.25 3.30 13.08
CA ILE A 192 1.52 3.66 14.31
C ILE A 192 2.38 3.33 15.53
N THR A 193 2.95 2.13 15.60
CA THR A 193 3.62 1.60 16.79
C THR A 193 5.07 2.05 16.91
N HIS A 194 5.74 2.33 15.79
CA HIS A 194 7.15 2.70 15.68
C HIS A 194 7.37 3.92 14.76
N PRO A 195 6.63 5.04 14.93
CA PRO A 195 6.66 6.16 13.98
C PRO A 195 8.06 6.77 13.81
N GLY A 196 8.90 6.67 14.83
CA GLY A 196 10.29 7.15 14.77
C GLY A 196 11.14 6.44 13.72
N VAL A 197 10.89 5.13 13.47
CA VAL A 197 11.63 4.37 12.44
C VAL A 197 11.17 4.78 11.05
N VAL A 198 9.86 4.99 10.86
CA VAL A 198 9.32 5.49 9.58
C VAL A 198 9.87 6.89 9.28
N ALA A 199 9.90 7.78 10.29
CA ALA A 199 10.50 9.10 10.15
C ALA A 199 12.01 9.03 9.84
N ALA A 200 12.74 8.04 10.38
CA ALA A 200 14.14 7.81 10.03
C ALA A 200 14.30 7.38 8.58
N ALA A 201 13.43 6.49 8.08
CA ALA A 201 13.42 6.09 6.67
C ALA A 201 13.20 7.29 5.72
N VAL A 202 12.31 8.23 6.09
CA VAL A 202 12.11 9.46 5.32
C VAL A 202 13.39 10.30 5.30
N ARG A 203 14.06 10.49 6.46
CA ARG A 203 15.33 11.24 6.52
C ARG A 203 16.43 10.58 5.69
N GLU A 204 16.52 9.25 5.71
CA GLU A 204 17.47 8.50 4.90
C GLU A 204 17.19 8.70 3.40
N CYS A 205 15.91 8.64 2.98
CA CYS A 205 15.51 8.91 1.62
C CYS A 205 15.91 10.32 1.17
N VAL A 206 15.65 11.34 2.02
CA VAL A 206 16.07 12.74 1.74
C VAL A 206 17.60 12.82 1.61
N GLY A 207 18.35 12.16 2.48
CA GLY A 207 19.82 12.13 2.43
C GLY A 207 20.41 11.45 1.20
N SER A 208 19.61 10.62 0.52
CA SER A 208 20.01 9.91 -0.71
C SER A 208 19.74 10.70 -1.98
N ILE A 209 19.03 11.84 -1.90
CA ILE A 209 18.77 12.71 -3.04
C ILE A 209 20.06 13.46 -3.37
N ARG A 210 20.56 13.26 -4.58
CA ARG A 210 21.70 14.02 -5.08
C ARG A 210 21.25 15.41 -5.51
N PRO A 211 22.04 16.44 -5.21
CA PRO A 211 21.76 17.81 -5.67
C PRO A 211 21.80 17.96 -7.20
#